data_0895c2187506efc23a90da34706ae719
#
_entry.id   0895c2187506efc23a90da34706ae719
#
_cell.length_a   1.000
_cell.length_b   1.000
_cell.length_c   1.000
_cell.angle_alpha   90.00
_cell.angle_beta   90.00
_cell.angle_gamma   90.00
#
_symmetry.space_group_name_H-M   'P 1'
#
loop_
_entity.id
_entity.type
_entity.pdbx_description
1 polymer ?
#
loop_
_entity_poly.entity_id
_entity_poly.type
_entity_poly.pdbx_seq_one_letter_code
_entity_poly.pdbx_strand_id
1 'polypeptide(L)'
;MPYLTAHVLDRVNEWFVRARLSGRMSSHCGTSMVEHMKGLGEAIHPSPQILGGFEPEQVSKLLWKTSSPWPGADGNNKTWYAERFVPRSRTSSSDFDQTLAAGGKEHSPALILLHGWLIDRPQLPIYRSWARHAARRGIEVWMPFLPFHMQRSEPGEISGQRALSPNLSGNLDMVRQGVAEARLLARWLRGRTSRVGIWGMSLGGLVAALTTTLDDDWDAVALWAPVAEPDEVLFNSGLVEFLREAVIQSGVSKDDFAAPEIASMMPNRSDTKIDPSKMLVVAGDYDQVVSPGSVERLSRRWGIEVHWVRHGHISLMLSRAPVRYTANFLEHTLFA
;
A
#
# COMPACT_ATOMS: atom_id res chain seq x y z
N MET A 1 9.05 13.99 18.34
CA MET A 1 10.36 13.30 18.49
C MET A 1 11.47 14.29 18.16
N PRO A 2 12.64 14.29 18.83
CA PRO A 2 13.77 15.13 18.41
C PRO A 2 14.25 14.73 17.00
N TYR A 3 14.68 15.73 16.22
CA TYR A 3 15.18 15.56 14.85
C TYR A 3 16.29 14.48 14.76
N LEU A 4 17.31 14.56 15.63
CA LEU A 4 18.40 13.58 15.67
C LEU A 4 17.92 12.14 15.84
N THR A 5 16.94 11.90 16.70
CA THR A 5 16.42 10.54 16.93
C THR A 5 15.66 10.00 15.70
N ALA A 6 14.90 10.86 15.03
CA ALA A 6 14.20 10.48 13.79
C ALA A 6 15.21 10.11 12.69
N HIS A 7 16.23 10.95 12.49
CA HIS A 7 17.32 10.70 11.53
C HIS A 7 18.09 9.40 11.83
N VAL A 8 18.45 9.18 13.09
CA VAL A 8 19.16 7.95 13.47
C VAL A 8 18.33 6.70 13.16
N LEU A 9 17.03 6.72 13.44
CA LEU A 9 16.16 5.59 13.15
C LEU A 9 16.05 5.31 11.65
N ASP A 10 15.90 6.33 10.82
CA ASP A 10 15.84 6.16 9.37
C ASP A 10 17.19 5.63 8.83
N ARG A 11 18.35 6.16 9.29
CA ARG A 11 19.68 5.68 8.89
C ARG A 11 19.99 4.26 9.35
N VAL A 12 19.58 3.88 10.57
CA VAL A 12 19.72 2.50 11.05
C VAL A 12 18.89 1.56 10.20
N ASN A 13 17.68 1.98 9.81
CA ASN A 13 16.84 1.19 8.91
C ASN A 13 17.48 1.06 7.51
N GLU A 14 18.02 2.13 6.93
CA GLU A 14 18.75 2.10 5.66
C GLU A 14 19.91 1.08 5.71
N TRP A 15 20.75 1.15 6.75
CA TRP A 15 21.83 0.20 6.95
C TRP A 15 21.32 -1.25 7.07
N PHE A 16 20.26 -1.46 7.84
CA PHE A 16 19.68 -2.78 8.04
C PHE A 16 19.11 -3.37 6.73
N VAL A 17 18.40 -2.56 5.95
CA VAL A 17 17.85 -2.96 4.65
C VAL A 17 18.99 -3.29 3.68
N ARG A 18 19.99 -2.44 3.58
CA ARG A 18 21.20 -2.68 2.77
C ARG A 18 21.89 -3.98 3.16
N ALA A 19 22.15 -4.20 4.45
CA ALA A 19 22.81 -5.41 4.95
C ALA A 19 22.00 -6.69 4.64
N ARG A 20 20.69 -6.62 4.66
CA ARG A 20 19.81 -7.78 4.35
C ARG A 20 19.69 -8.08 2.87
N LEU A 21 19.65 -7.07 2.00
CA LEU A 21 19.35 -7.21 0.59
C LEU A 21 20.58 -7.16 -0.32
N SER A 22 21.68 -6.54 0.12
CA SER A 22 22.93 -6.51 -0.66
C SER A 22 23.40 -7.95 -0.98
N GLY A 23 23.68 -8.18 -2.24
CA GLY A 23 24.08 -9.52 -2.76
C GLY A 23 22.94 -10.53 -2.94
N ARG A 24 21.70 -10.18 -2.59
CA ARG A 24 20.52 -11.04 -2.80
C ARG A 24 19.63 -10.59 -3.96
N MET A 25 19.86 -9.38 -4.48
CA MET A 25 19.09 -8.84 -5.59
C MET A 25 19.57 -9.45 -6.91
N SER A 26 18.63 -9.79 -7.77
CA SER A 26 18.96 -10.19 -9.14
C SER A 26 19.57 -9.00 -9.87
N SER A 27 20.61 -9.26 -10.68
CA SER A 27 21.18 -8.26 -11.59
C SER A 27 20.35 -8.07 -12.88
N HIS A 28 19.27 -8.85 -13.03
CA HIS A 28 18.42 -8.77 -14.21
C HIS A 28 17.58 -7.50 -14.19
N CYS A 29 17.79 -6.61 -15.16
CA CYS A 29 17.11 -5.30 -15.22
C CYS A 29 15.78 -5.33 -15.98
N GLY A 30 15.42 -6.46 -16.60
CA GLY A 30 14.15 -6.59 -17.34
C GLY A 30 14.15 -5.81 -18.66
N THR A 31 12.98 -5.56 -19.21
CA THR A 31 12.73 -4.68 -20.35
C THR A 31 12.70 -3.21 -19.92
N SER A 32 12.87 -2.30 -20.87
CA SER A 32 12.66 -0.87 -20.60
C SER A 32 11.30 -0.63 -19.98
N MET A 33 11.28 0.13 -18.88
CA MET A 33 10.06 0.52 -18.18
C MET A 33 9.06 1.23 -19.11
N VAL A 34 9.55 2.12 -19.96
CA VAL A 34 8.74 2.88 -20.93
C VAL A 34 8.16 1.96 -22.00
N GLU A 35 8.97 1.06 -22.56
CA GLU A 35 8.49 0.09 -23.56
C GLU A 35 7.48 -0.89 -22.97
N HIS A 36 7.71 -1.33 -21.73
CA HIS A 36 6.77 -2.17 -21.01
C HIS A 36 5.40 -1.49 -20.88
N MET A 37 5.38 -0.23 -20.42
CA MET A 37 4.14 0.52 -20.25
C MET A 37 3.44 0.82 -21.57
N LYS A 38 4.19 1.14 -22.65
CA LYS A 38 3.63 1.27 -24.00
C LYS A 38 2.94 0.00 -24.47
N GLY A 39 3.55 -1.16 -24.22
CA GLY A 39 2.99 -2.46 -24.58
C GLY A 39 1.67 -2.79 -23.87
N LEU A 40 1.39 -2.18 -22.72
CA LEU A 40 0.15 -2.38 -21.98
C LEU A 40 -1.03 -1.57 -22.53
N GLY A 41 -0.79 -0.43 -23.17
CA GLY A 41 -1.82 0.45 -23.69
C GLY A 41 -2.89 0.79 -22.63
N GLU A 42 -4.17 0.57 -22.92
CA GLU A 42 -5.28 0.82 -22.01
C GLU A 42 -5.35 -0.18 -20.82
N ALA A 43 -4.60 -1.28 -20.89
CA ALA A 43 -4.59 -2.31 -19.85
C ALA A 43 -3.64 -2.00 -18.67
N ILE A 44 -3.14 -0.76 -18.54
CA ILE A 44 -2.24 -0.35 -17.44
C ILE A 44 -2.88 -0.67 -16.09
N HIS A 45 -4.14 -0.30 -15.91
CA HIS A 45 -4.92 -0.61 -14.70
C HIS A 45 -6.21 -1.33 -15.10
N PRO A 46 -6.20 -2.65 -15.23
CA PRO A 46 -7.38 -3.39 -15.64
C PRO A 46 -8.54 -3.16 -14.67
N SER A 47 -9.74 -3.07 -15.25
CA SER A 47 -10.97 -2.92 -14.46
C SER A 47 -11.20 -4.18 -13.60
N PRO A 48 -11.66 -4.04 -12.33
CA PRO A 48 -12.07 -5.17 -11.50
C PRO A 48 -13.08 -6.11 -12.15
N GLN A 49 -13.89 -5.61 -13.10
CA GLN A 49 -14.86 -6.40 -13.83
C GLN A 49 -14.21 -7.42 -14.80
N ILE A 50 -13.04 -7.08 -15.34
CA ILE A 50 -12.31 -7.91 -16.30
C ILE A 50 -11.50 -9.00 -15.60
N LEU A 51 -11.02 -8.74 -14.37
CA LEU A 51 -10.13 -9.62 -13.65
C LEU A 51 -10.78 -10.89 -13.07
N GLY A 52 -12.10 -11.00 -13.13
CA GLY A 52 -12.83 -12.21 -12.72
C GLY A 52 -13.21 -12.28 -11.24
N GLY A 53 -13.59 -13.48 -10.80
CA GLY A 53 -14.09 -13.73 -9.44
C GLY A 53 -13.02 -13.53 -8.38
N PHE A 54 -13.40 -12.89 -7.27
CA PHE A 54 -12.56 -12.70 -6.09
C PHE A 54 -13.36 -13.17 -4.87
N GLU A 55 -13.07 -14.41 -4.42
CA GLU A 55 -13.79 -15.07 -3.34
C GLU A 55 -12.81 -15.52 -2.25
N PRO A 56 -12.48 -14.63 -1.29
CA PRO A 56 -11.61 -15.00 -0.18
C PRO A 56 -12.24 -16.05 0.72
N GLU A 57 -11.45 -17.05 1.08
CA GLU A 57 -11.79 -18.10 2.04
C GLU A 57 -10.94 -18.01 3.31
N GLN A 58 -11.53 -18.36 4.45
CA GLN A 58 -10.83 -18.33 5.73
C GLN A 58 -9.90 -19.54 5.88
N VAL A 59 -8.61 -19.28 6.16
CA VAL A 59 -7.59 -20.30 6.44
C VAL A 59 -7.40 -20.53 7.92
N SER A 60 -7.47 -19.45 8.71
CA SER A 60 -7.35 -19.49 10.17
C SER A 60 -8.12 -18.32 10.78
N LYS A 61 -8.09 -18.19 12.12
CA LYS A 61 -8.82 -17.13 12.83
C LYS A 61 -8.62 -15.72 12.23
N LEU A 62 -7.44 -15.43 11.70
CA LEU A 62 -7.12 -14.12 11.11
C LEU A 62 -6.87 -14.21 9.62
N LEU A 63 -6.26 -15.30 9.14
CA LEU A 63 -5.75 -15.40 7.78
C LEU A 63 -6.82 -15.87 6.79
N TRP A 64 -6.92 -15.14 5.70
CA TRP A 64 -7.77 -15.40 4.54
C TRP A 64 -6.91 -15.52 3.28
N LYS A 65 -7.35 -16.27 2.29
CA LYS A 65 -6.70 -16.41 0.99
C LYS A 65 -7.70 -16.54 -0.15
N THR A 66 -7.24 -16.26 -1.36
CA THR A 66 -7.89 -16.60 -2.63
C THR A 66 -6.83 -16.65 -3.72
N SER A 67 -7.16 -17.13 -4.90
CA SER A 67 -6.29 -16.97 -6.06
C SER A 67 -6.14 -15.50 -6.40
N SER A 68 -4.91 -15.04 -6.67
CA SER A 68 -4.72 -13.71 -7.24
C SER A 68 -5.29 -13.68 -8.65
N PRO A 69 -6.16 -12.73 -8.98
CA PRO A 69 -6.72 -12.62 -10.33
C PRO A 69 -5.74 -11.97 -11.32
N TRP A 70 -4.54 -11.60 -10.87
CA TRP A 70 -3.53 -10.97 -11.71
C TRP A 70 -2.94 -11.96 -12.72
N PRO A 71 -3.05 -11.71 -14.06
CA PRO A 71 -2.65 -12.68 -15.07
C PRO A 71 -1.16 -13.02 -15.07
N GLY A 72 -0.31 -12.07 -14.65
CA GLY A 72 1.14 -12.23 -14.56
C GLY A 72 1.66 -12.76 -13.23
N ALA A 73 0.77 -13.14 -12.29
CA ALA A 73 1.21 -13.68 -11.00
C ALA A 73 1.92 -15.02 -11.18
N ASP A 74 3.05 -15.20 -10.51
CA ASP A 74 3.87 -16.40 -10.53
C ASP A 74 4.15 -16.94 -9.12
N GLY A 75 4.59 -18.18 -9.03
CA GLY A 75 5.01 -18.81 -7.76
C GLY A 75 3.98 -18.62 -6.64
N ASN A 76 4.46 -18.28 -5.45
CA ASN A 76 3.64 -18.02 -4.28
C ASN A 76 2.79 -16.74 -4.44
N ASN A 77 3.17 -15.85 -5.35
CA ASN A 77 2.42 -14.63 -5.64
C ASN A 77 1.07 -14.88 -6.33
N LYS A 78 0.84 -16.09 -6.87
CA LYS A 78 -0.45 -16.54 -7.41
C LYS A 78 -1.56 -16.60 -6.36
N THR A 79 -1.20 -16.66 -5.08
CA THR A 79 -2.17 -16.68 -3.98
C THR A 79 -2.17 -15.33 -3.27
N TRP A 80 -3.33 -14.71 -3.23
CA TRP A 80 -3.58 -13.54 -2.43
C TRP A 80 -3.85 -13.93 -0.98
N TYR A 81 -3.33 -13.17 -0.04
CA TYR A 81 -3.54 -13.37 1.40
C TYR A 81 -3.89 -12.06 2.07
N ALA A 82 -4.74 -12.13 3.12
CA ALA A 82 -5.01 -11.00 4.01
C ALA A 82 -5.24 -11.47 5.44
N GLU A 83 -4.97 -10.59 6.42
CA GLU A 83 -5.46 -10.75 7.77
C GLU A 83 -6.73 -9.90 7.95
N ARG A 84 -7.74 -10.50 8.60
CA ARG A 84 -9.02 -9.87 8.91
C ARG A 84 -9.15 -9.61 10.40
N PHE A 85 -9.58 -8.41 10.77
CA PHE A 85 -9.83 -7.99 12.16
C PHE A 85 -11.27 -7.50 12.27
N VAL A 86 -12.08 -8.22 13.03
CA VAL A 86 -13.50 -7.89 13.22
C VAL A 86 -13.70 -7.05 14.48
N PRO A 87 -14.69 -6.13 14.50
CA PRO A 87 -15.10 -5.40 15.69
C PRO A 87 -15.48 -6.33 16.87
N ARG A 88 -15.22 -5.90 18.11
CA ARG A 88 -15.52 -6.70 19.30
C ARG A 88 -17.02 -6.98 19.54
N SER A 89 -17.90 -6.14 19.02
CA SER A 89 -19.36 -6.33 19.06
C SER A 89 -19.84 -7.53 18.23
N ARG A 90 -18.94 -8.15 17.46
CA ARG A 90 -19.19 -9.31 16.60
C ARG A 90 -18.38 -10.50 17.07
N THR A 91 -18.87 -11.22 18.04
CA THR A 91 -18.10 -12.30 18.67
C THR A 91 -18.32 -13.67 18.04
N SER A 92 -19.19 -13.83 17.03
CA SER A 92 -19.36 -15.12 16.35
C SER A 92 -19.18 -15.00 14.83
N SER A 93 -18.39 -15.92 14.27
CA SER A 93 -18.29 -16.10 12.80
C SER A 93 -19.62 -16.55 12.18
N SER A 94 -20.49 -17.17 13.00
CA SER A 94 -21.84 -17.61 12.61
C SER A 94 -22.78 -16.45 12.26
N ASP A 95 -22.61 -15.28 12.89
CA ASP A 95 -23.48 -14.13 12.62
C ASP A 95 -23.15 -13.49 11.27
N PHE A 96 -21.89 -13.52 10.85
CA PHE A 96 -21.46 -13.04 9.54
C PHE A 96 -22.05 -13.88 8.40
N ASP A 97 -21.95 -15.20 8.52
CA ASP A 97 -22.46 -16.13 7.50
C ASP A 97 -24.00 -16.10 7.42
N GLN A 98 -24.70 -15.91 8.55
CA GLN A 98 -26.17 -15.80 8.59
C GLN A 98 -26.66 -14.48 7.98
N THR A 99 -25.95 -13.35 8.22
CA THR A 99 -26.31 -12.05 7.62
C THR A 99 -26.13 -12.06 6.11
N LEU A 100 -25.04 -12.71 5.62
CA LEU A 100 -24.82 -12.91 4.20
C LEU A 100 -25.88 -13.79 3.54
N ALA A 101 -26.30 -14.87 4.19
CA ALA A 101 -27.33 -15.76 3.73
C ALA A 101 -28.71 -15.07 3.64
N ALA A 102 -28.94 -14.05 4.47
CA ALA A 102 -30.18 -13.26 4.49
C ALA A 102 -30.21 -12.08 3.48
N GLY A 103 -29.14 -11.88 2.68
CA GLY A 103 -29.05 -10.77 1.72
C GLY A 103 -28.96 -9.36 2.35
N GLY A 104 -28.73 -9.27 3.65
CA GLY A 104 -28.58 -8.02 4.39
C GLY A 104 -27.17 -7.45 4.27
N LYS A 105 -27.05 -6.14 4.01
CA LYS A 105 -25.76 -5.44 4.16
C LYS A 105 -25.49 -5.26 5.66
N GLU A 106 -24.29 -5.60 6.06
CA GLU A 106 -23.84 -5.31 7.41
C GLU A 106 -23.66 -3.79 7.63
N HIS A 107 -24.06 -3.30 8.79
CA HIS A 107 -24.00 -1.87 9.12
C HIS A 107 -22.59 -1.36 9.43
N SER A 108 -21.61 -2.24 9.66
CA SER A 108 -20.23 -1.82 9.98
C SER A 108 -19.46 -1.53 8.70
N PRO A 109 -18.74 -0.40 8.65
CA PRO A 109 -17.85 -0.11 7.54
C PRO A 109 -16.62 -1.03 7.54
N ALA A 110 -15.99 -1.17 6.36
CA ALA A 110 -14.74 -1.89 6.20
C ALA A 110 -13.58 -0.95 5.85
N LEU A 111 -12.39 -1.34 6.24
CA LEU A 111 -11.13 -0.65 5.95
C LEU A 111 -10.12 -1.62 5.35
N ILE A 112 -9.52 -1.25 4.23
CA ILE A 112 -8.37 -1.93 3.65
C ILE A 112 -7.11 -1.24 4.18
N LEU A 113 -6.25 -1.99 4.91
CA LEU A 113 -5.00 -1.47 5.48
C LEU A 113 -3.81 -2.04 4.68
N LEU A 114 -3.10 -1.18 3.95
CA LEU A 114 -1.95 -1.54 3.12
C LEU A 114 -0.64 -1.18 3.82
N HIS A 115 0.23 -2.18 3.94
CA HIS A 115 1.53 -2.06 4.60
C HIS A 115 2.62 -1.45 3.69
N GLY A 116 3.71 -0.99 4.30
CA GLY A 116 4.91 -0.54 3.60
C GLY A 116 5.77 -1.71 3.06
N TRP A 117 6.83 -1.36 2.33
CA TRP A 117 7.82 -2.31 1.82
C TRP A 117 8.53 -3.05 2.96
N LEU A 118 8.96 -4.29 2.69
CA LEU A 118 9.68 -5.16 3.62
C LEU A 118 8.94 -5.48 4.92
N ILE A 119 7.58 -5.44 4.93
CA ILE A 119 6.89 -6.00 6.09
C ILE A 119 7.31 -7.45 6.29
N ASP A 120 7.73 -7.76 7.50
CA ASP A 120 8.14 -9.10 7.93
C ASP A 120 7.63 -9.33 9.36
N ARG A 121 7.90 -10.50 9.91
CA ARG A 121 7.45 -10.89 11.26
C ARG A 121 7.70 -9.83 12.35
N PRO A 122 8.86 -9.10 12.38
CA PRO A 122 9.09 -8.05 13.36
C PRO A 122 8.17 -6.82 13.22
N GLN A 123 7.80 -6.42 12.00
CA GLN A 123 6.95 -5.24 11.75
C GLN A 123 5.45 -5.57 11.79
N LEU A 124 5.08 -6.81 11.53
CA LEU A 124 3.69 -7.24 11.48
C LEU A 124 2.88 -6.89 12.74
N PRO A 125 3.41 -7.01 13.98
CA PRO A 125 2.70 -6.58 15.19
C PRO A 125 2.30 -5.10 15.20
N ILE A 126 3.06 -4.23 14.55
CA ILE A 126 2.77 -2.79 14.46
C ILE A 126 1.50 -2.58 13.65
N TYR A 127 1.45 -3.11 12.42
CA TYR A 127 0.27 -3.01 11.55
C TYR A 127 -0.95 -3.72 12.17
N ARG A 128 -0.77 -4.86 12.80
CA ARG A 128 -1.83 -5.53 13.58
C ARG A 128 -2.34 -4.66 14.72
N SER A 129 -1.48 -3.83 15.34
CA SER A 129 -1.89 -2.88 16.37
C SER A 129 -2.79 -1.79 15.78
N TRP A 130 -2.47 -1.26 14.59
CA TRP A 130 -3.28 -0.29 13.86
C TRP A 130 -4.64 -0.88 13.49
N ALA A 131 -4.63 -2.07 12.90
CA ALA A 131 -5.85 -2.79 12.54
C ALA A 131 -6.77 -3.01 13.75
N ARG A 132 -6.21 -3.48 14.88
CA ARG A 132 -6.98 -3.65 16.12
C ARG A 132 -7.48 -2.32 16.69
N HIS A 133 -6.74 -1.22 16.47
CA HIS A 133 -7.16 0.09 16.93
C HIS A 133 -8.40 0.58 16.17
N ALA A 134 -8.45 0.40 14.87
CA ALA A 134 -9.63 0.68 14.04
C ALA A 134 -10.78 -0.32 14.35
N ALA A 135 -10.48 -1.60 14.53
CA ALA A 135 -11.49 -2.60 14.86
C ALA A 135 -12.20 -2.33 16.21
N ARG A 136 -11.50 -1.76 17.21
CA ARG A 136 -12.13 -1.33 18.47
C ARG A 136 -13.12 -0.17 18.30
N ARG A 137 -13.09 0.52 17.15
CA ARG A 137 -14.01 1.60 16.77
C ARG A 137 -15.17 1.13 15.89
N GLY A 138 -15.35 -0.16 15.76
CA GLY A 138 -16.44 -0.72 14.97
C GLY A 138 -16.15 -0.89 13.48
N ILE A 139 -14.90 -0.63 13.03
CA ILE A 139 -14.50 -0.75 11.63
C ILE A 139 -13.92 -2.15 11.41
N GLU A 140 -14.46 -2.92 10.46
CA GLU A 140 -13.85 -4.18 10.04
C GLU A 140 -12.59 -3.91 9.22
N VAL A 141 -11.44 -4.50 9.58
CA VAL A 141 -10.18 -4.23 8.90
C VAL A 141 -9.68 -5.46 8.15
N TRP A 142 -9.40 -5.28 6.87
CA TRP A 142 -8.71 -6.22 6.02
C TRP A 142 -7.31 -5.71 5.72
N MET A 143 -6.31 -6.49 6.06
CA MET A 143 -4.90 -6.18 5.83
C MET A 143 -4.32 -7.16 4.81
N PRO A 144 -4.47 -6.91 3.50
CA PRO A 144 -3.87 -7.74 2.47
C PRO A 144 -2.34 -7.62 2.51
N PHE A 145 -1.65 -8.73 2.21
CA PHE A 145 -0.23 -8.72 1.93
C PHE A 145 -0.01 -8.36 0.48
N LEU A 146 0.71 -7.27 0.24
CA LEU A 146 1.08 -6.82 -1.10
C LEU A 146 1.89 -7.90 -1.83
N PRO A 147 1.93 -7.89 -3.16
CA PRO A 147 2.68 -8.88 -3.93
C PRO A 147 4.12 -9.04 -3.43
N PHE A 148 4.60 -10.27 -3.41
CA PHE A 148 5.94 -10.68 -2.94
C PHE A 148 6.24 -10.46 -1.45
N HIS A 149 5.23 -10.20 -0.62
CA HIS A 149 5.40 -10.04 0.82
C HIS A 149 4.79 -11.20 1.62
N MET A 150 5.38 -11.50 2.77
CA MET A 150 4.91 -12.51 3.71
C MET A 150 4.77 -13.90 3.05
N GLN A 151 3.56 -14.48 3.04
CA GLN A 151 3.29 -15.79 2.42
C GLN A 151 3.41 -15.77 0.89
N ARG A 152 3.51 -14.60 0.29
CA ARG A 152 3.66 -14.40 -1.15
C ARG A 152 5.12 -14.33 -1.60
N SER A 153 6.08 -14.34 -0.66
CA SER A 153 7.51 -14.48 -0.96
C SER A 153 7.86 -15.93 -1.24
N GLU A 154 8.85 -16.18 -2.10
CA GLU A 154 9.35 -17.52 -2.36
C GLU A 154 10.18 -18.06 -1.20
N PRO A 155 10.31 -19.39 -1.05
CA PRO A 155 11.16 -19.99 -0.04
C PRO A 155 12.60 -19.47 -0.13
N GLY A 156 13.15 -19.02 0.99
CA GLY A 156 14.51 -18.48 1.07
C GLY A 156 14.63 -16.99 0.72
N GLU A 157 13.58 -16.34 0.22
CA GLU A 157 13.56 -14.91 -0.01
C GLU A 157 13.18 -14.12 1.25
N ILE A 158 13.64 -12.90 1.31
CA ILE A 158 13.18 -11.91 2.29
C ILE A 158 11.82 -11.38 1.83
N SER A 159 10.87 -11.23 2.75
CA SER A 159 9.57 -10.63 2.46
C SER A 159 9.72 -9.27 1.78
N GLY A 160 9.16 -9.11 0.59
CA GLY A 160 9.27 -7.91 -0.22
C GLY A 160 10.56 -7.78 -1.05
N GLN A 161 11.44 -8.77 -1.06
CA GLN A 161 12.70 -8.72 -1.82
C GLN A 161 12.47 -8.48 -3.31
N ARG A 162 11.47 -9.14 -3.91
CA ARG A 162 11.12 -8.96 -5.33
C ARG A 162 10.20 -7.76 -5.60
N ALA A 163 9.62 -7.18 -4.57
CA ALA A 163 8.72 -6.04 -4.74
C ALA A 163 9.43 -4.76 -5.22
N LEU A 164 10.72 -4.60 -4.85
CA LEU A 164 11.61 -3.58 -5.39
C LEU A 164 12.93 -4.24 -5.80
N SER A 165 13.25 -4.17 -7.07
CA SER A 165 14.42 -4.81 -7.68
C SER A 165 14.97 -3.93 -8.82
N PRO A 166 16.14 -4.23 -9.39
CA PRO A 166 16.62 -3.57 -10.60
C PRO A 166 15.70 -3.73 -11.82
N ASN A 167 14.83 -4.74 -11.81
CA ASN A 167 13.80 -4.93 -12.83
C ASN A 167 12.63 -3.97 -12.60
N LEU A 168 12.72 -2.75 -13.13
CA LEU A 168 11.70 -1.71 -12.92
C LEU A 168 10.35 -2.06 -13.57
N SER A 169 10.32 -2.76 -14.70
CA SER A 169 9.07 -3.23 -15.30
C SER A 169 8.34 -4.20 -14.36
N GLY A 170 9.09 -5.11 -13.71
CA GLY A 170 8.53 -5.98 -12.68
C GLY A 170 8.05 -5.24 -11.44
N ASN A 171 8.72 -4.15 -11.04
CA ASN A 171 8.27 -3.29 -9.94
C ASN A 171 6.96 -2.58 -10.28
N LEU A 172 6.81 -2.09 -11.53
CA LEU A 172 5.55 -1.52 -12.01
C LEU A 172 4.42 -2.55 -11.99
N ASP A 173 4.67 -3.76 -12.47
CA ASP A 173 3.68 -4.85 -12.44
C ASP A 173 3.28 -5.24 -11.01
N MET A 174 4.22 -5.25 -10.07
CA MET A 174 3.94 -5.46 -8.65
C MET A 174 2.98 -4.40 -8.10
N VAL A 175 3.22 -3.12 -8.39
CA VAL A 175 2.33 -2.02 -7.98
C VAL A 175 0.95 -2.16 -8.64
N ARG A 176 0.90 -2.43 -9.95
CA ARG A 176 -0.34 -2.65 -10.71
C ARG A 176 -1.16 -3.80 -10.14
N GLN A 177 -0.50 -4.92 -9.82
CA GLN A 177 -1.14 -6.06 -9.15
C GLN A 177 -1.70 -5.64 -7.78
N GLY A 178 -0.94 -4.92 -6.96
CA GLY A 178 -1.40 -4.41 -5.66
C GLY A 178 -2.63 -3.50 -5.79
N VAL A 179 -2.63 -2.61 -6.77
CA VAL A 179 -3.77 -1.73 -7.09
C VAL A 179 -5.00 -2.54 -7.52
N ALA A 180 -4.83 -3.50 -8.43
CA ALA A 180 -5.91 -4.35 -8.92
C ALA A 180 -6.53 -5.18 -7.78
N GLU A 181 -5.72 -5.80 -6.95
CA GLU A 181 -6.16 -6.60 -5.81
C GLU A 181 -6.86 -5.76 -4.73
N ALA A 182 -6.38 -4.54 -4.45
CA ALA A 182 -7.06 -3.62 -3.51
C ALA A 182 -8.44 -3.21 -4.01
N ARG A 183 -8.58 -2.90 -5.33
CA ARG A 183 -9.84 -2.56 -5.98
C ARG A 183 -10.82 -3.73 -5.99
N LEU A 184 -10.34 -4.95 -6.24
CA LEU A 184 -11.16 -6.17 -6.16
C LEU A 184 -11.66 -6.45 -4.75
N LEU A 185 -10.79 -6.32 -3.74
CA LEU A 185 -11.19 -6.45 -2.34
C LEU A 185 -12.25 -5.39 -1.99
N ALA A 186 -12.05 -4.13 -2.40
CA ALA A 186 -13.03 -3.08 -2.16
C ALA A 186 -14.39 -3.40 -2.78
N ARG A 187 -14.42 -3.86 -4.04
CA ARG A 187 -15.65 -4.28 -4.72
C ARG A 187 -16.33 -5.43 -3.98
N TRP A 188 -15.57 -6.44 -3.57
CA TRP A 188 -16.09 -7.57 -2.80
C TRP A 188 -16.68 -7.12 -1.46
N LEU A 189 -16.01 -6.19 -0.76
CA LEU A 189 -16.49 -5.61 0.50
C LEU A 189 -17.77 -4.79 0.32
N ARG A 190 -17.88 -3.97 -0.75
CA ARG A 190 -19.10 -3.18 -1.03
C ARG A 190 -20.35 -4.02 -1.24
N GLY A 191 -20.20 -5.26 -1.65
CA GLY A 191 -21.33 -6.22 -1.66
C GLY A 191 -21.80 -6.62 -0.25
N ARG A 192 -21.02 -6.31 0.81
CA ARG A 192 -21.17 -6.87 2.17
C ARG A 192 -21.25 -5.82 3.27
N THR A 193 -20.69 -4.63 3.04
CA THR A 193 -20.62 -3.55 4.04
C THR A 193 -21.27 -2.28 3.52
N SER A 194 -21.54 -1.34 4.43
CA SER A 194 -22.14 -0.04 4.08
C SER A 194 -21.14 0.88 3.39
N ARG A 195 -19.91 0.89 3.84
CA ARG A 195 -18.85 1.80 3.40
C ARG A 195 -17.49 1.12 3.40
N VAL A 196 -16.60 1.56 2.49
CA VAL A 196 -15.25 1.02 2.35
C VAL A 196 -14.22 2.13 2.31
N GLY A 197 -13.30 2.11 3.29
CA GLY A 197 -12.15 2.99 3.31
C GLY A 197 -10.84 2.27 2.96
N ILE A 198 -9.79 3.06 2.73
CA ILE A 198 -8.44 2.57 2.50
C ILE A 198 -7.43 3.37 3.32
N TRP A 199 -6.46 2.68 3.93
CA TRP A 199 -5.35 3.28 4.67
C TRP A 199 -4.05 2.64 4.20
N GLY A 200 -3.15 3.41 3.63
CA GLY A 200 -1.86 2.92 3.14
C GLY A 200 -0.68 3.68 3.71
N MET A 201 0.42 2.98 4.00
CA MET A 201 1.68 3.59 4.41
C MET A 201 2.79 3.31 3.39
N SER A 202 3.59 4.33 3.05
CA SER A 202 4.78 4.19 2.19
C SER A 202 4.44 3.54 0.85
N LEU A 203 4.94 2.34 0.53
CA LEU A 203 4.54 1.55 -0.64
C LEU A 203 3.03 1.27 -0.65
N GLY A 204 2.44 0.91 0.50
CA GLY A 204 0.98 0.79 0.62
C GLY A 204 0.25 2.12 0.40
N GLY A 205 0.91 3.23 0.74
CA GLY A 205 0.43 4.58 0.44
C GLY A 205 0.44 4.90 -1.06
N LEU A 206 1.45 4.43 -1.81
CA LEU A 206 1.47 4.50 -3.28
C LEU A 206 0.28 3.73 -3.87
N VAL A 207 0.10 2.48 -3.46
CA VAL A 207 -1.00 1.65 -3.96
C VAL A 207 -2.36 2.28 -3.63
N ALA A 208 -2.56 2.74 -2.38
CA ALA A 208 -3.79 3.41 -1.97
C ALA A 208 -4.03 4.70 -2.78
N ALA A 209 -3.01 5.53 -2.95
CA ALA A 209 -3.10 6.77 -3.74
C ALA A 209 -3.50 6.48 -5.19
N LEU A 210 -2.89 5.49 -5.83
CA LEU A 210 -3.26 5.12 -7.20
C LEU A 210 -4.70 4.62 -7.32
N THR A 211 -5.24 3.91 -6.32
CA THR A 211 -6.66 3.51 -6.37
C THR A 211 -7.60 4.70 -6.40
N THR A 212 -7.24 5.83 -5.74
CA THR A 212 -8.07 7.03 -5.71
C THR A 212 -8.05 7.84 -7.02
N THR A 213 -7.07 7.60 -7.88
CA THR A 213 -7.05 8.17 -9.23
C THR A 213 -7.91 7.37 -10.21
N LEU A 214 -8.23 6.13 -9.88
CA LEU A 214 -8.96 5.19 -10.73
C LEU A 214 -10.44 5.08 -10.38
N ASP A 215 -10.78 5.08 -9.09
CA ASP A 215 -12.13 4.88 -8.57
C ASP A 215 -12.56 6.08 -7.72
N ASP A 216 -13.85 6.46 -7.81
CA ASP A 216 -14.46 7.58 -7.11
C ASP A 216 -15.33 7.17 -5.89
N ASP A 217 -15.40 5.88 -5.62
CA ASP A 217 -16.31 5.29 -4.64
C ASP A 217 -15.66 4.94 -3.29
N TRP A 218 -14.47 5.50 -3.00
CA TRP A 218 -13.87 5.39 -1.67
C TRP A 218 -14.54 6.32 -0.67
N ASP A 219 -15.01 5.77 0.45
CA ASP A 219 -15.70 6.53 1.49
C ASP A 219 -14.74 7.24 2.46
N ALA A 220 -13.55 6.73 2.68
CA ALA A 220 -12.48 7.36 3.44
C ALA A 220 -11.10 6.90 2.96
N VAL A 221 -10.14 7.81 2.90
CA VAL A 221 -8.76 7.54 2.44
C VAL A 221 -7.77 8.11 3.46
N ALA A 222 -6.85 7.29 3.95
CA ALA A 222 -5.74 7.73 4.78
C ALA A 222 -4.40 7.34 4.14
N LEU A 223 -3.55 8.31 3.88
CA LEU A 223 -2.24 8.13 3.26
C LEU A 223 -1.15 8.54 4.24
N TRP A 224 -0.29 7.59 4.62
CA TRP A 224 0.82 7.84 5.52
C TRP A 224 2.14 7.80 4.76
N ALA A 225 2.87 8.91 4.75
CA ALA A 225 4.11 9.06 4.00
C ALA A 225 4.03 8.35 2.64
N PRO A 226 2.99 8.65 1.79
CA PRO A 226 2.78 7.93 0.55
C PRO A 226 3.94 8.17 -0.41
N VAL A 227 4.41 7.13 -1.08
CA VAL A 227 5.40 7.25 -2.17
C VAL A 227 4.69 7.86 -3.39
N ALA A 228 4.54 9.18 -3.37
CA ALA A 228 3.86 9.93 -4.44
C ALA A 228 4.74 10.08 -5.70
N GLU A 229 6.04 10.02 -5.53
CA GLU A 229 7.07 10.13 -6.56
C GLU A 229 8.09 9.00 -6.38
N PRO A 230 7.85 7.81 -6.96
CA PRO A 230 8.74 6.67 -6.89
C PRO A 230 10.17 6.95 -7.39
N ASP A 231 10.30 7.80 -8.41
CA ASP A 231 11.58 8.27 -8.93
C ASP A 231 12.38 9.05 -7.86
N GLU A 232 11.72 9.92 -7.10
CA GLU A 232 12.41 10.66 -6.05
C GLU A 232 12.94 9.73 -4.95
N VAL A 233 12.17 8.72 -4.57
CA VAL A 233 12.65 7.70 -3.63
C VAL A 233 13.83 6.92 -4.21
N LEU A 234 13.75 6.49 -5.47
CA LEU A 234 14.81 5.75 -6.13
C LEU A 234 16.13 6.54 -6.21
N PHE A 235 16.05 7.81 -6.64
CA PHE A 235 17.25 8.61 -6.90
C PHE A 235 17.79 9.37 -5.69
N ASN A 236 16.97 9.65 -4.67
CA ASN A 236 17.36 10.53 -3.57
C ASN A 236 17.39 9.82 -2.19
N SER A 237 16.63 8.73 -1.99
CA SER A 237 16.61 8.05 -0.69
C SER A 237 17.84 7.15 -0.49
N GLY A 238 18.43 7.21 0.71
CA GLY A 238 19.48 6.27 1.12
C GLY A 238 18.99 4.84 1.30
N LEU A 239 17.68 4.66 1.53
CA LEU A 239 17.07 3.34 1.73
C LEU A 239 17.29 2.37 0.56
N VAL A 240 17.31 2.90 -0.68
CA VAL A 240 17.41 2.12 -1.92
C VAL A 240 18.68 2.44 -2.72
N GLU A 241 19.72 2.98 -2.07
CA GLU A 241 20.99 3.33 -2.72
C GLU A 241 21.59 2.15 -3.49
N PHE A 242 21.59 0.95 -2.89
CA PHE A 242 22.08 -0.27 -3.52
C PHE A 242 21.29 -0.66 -4.79
N LEU A 243 20.01 -0.34 -4.84
CA LEU A 243 19.13 -0.55 -6.00
C LEU A 243 19.42 0.51 -7.08
N ARG A 244 19.57 1.76 -6.66
CA ARG A 244 19.86 2.89 -7.56
C ARG A 244 21.12 2.65 -8.40
N GLU A 245 22.19 2.16 -7.78
CA GLU A 245 23.43 1.85 -8.50
C GLU A 245 23.19 0.85 -9.63
N ALA A 246 22.46 -0.23 -9.37
CA ALA A 246 22.14 -1.24 -10.37
C ALA A 246 21.23 -0.69 -11.49
N VAL A 247 20.25 0.14 -11.14
CA VAL A 247 19.32 0.78 -12.08
C VAL A 247 20.06 1.75 -12.99
N ILE A 248 20.95 2.58 -12.46
CA ILE A 248 21.77 3.52 -13.28
C ILE A 248 22.69 2.75 -14.21
N GLN A 249 23.33 1.66 -13.74
CA GLN A 249 24.19 0.82 -14.58
C GLN A 249 23.42 0.15 -15.73
N SER A 250 22.11 -0.05 -15.59
CA SER A 250 21.25 -0.55 -16.67
C SER A 250 20.84 0.52 -17.70
N GLY A 251 21.30 1.76 -17.52
CA GLY A 251 21.03 2.88 -18.43
C GLY A 251 19.74 3.65 -18.13
N VAL A 252 19.06 3.34 -17.04
CA VAL A 252 17.83 4.07 -16.63
C VAL A 252 18.20 5.40 -15.96
N SER A 253 17.50 6.45 -16.34
CA SER A 253 17.66 7.82 -15.86
C SER A 253 16.35 8.37 -15.26
N LYS A 254 16.42 9.57 -14.67
CA LYS A 254 15.20 10.29 -14.23
C LYS A 254 14.27 10.64 -15.39
N ASP A 255 14.80 10.83 -16.58
CA ASP A 255 14.02 11.21 -17.76
C ASP A 255 13.07 10.08 -18.18
N ASP A 256 13.45 8.82 -17.95
CA ASP A 256 12.56 7.67 -18.18
C ASP A 256 11.29 7.74 -17.32
N PHE A 257 11.42 8.24 -16.09
CA PHE A 257 10.26 8.46 -15.21
C PHE A 257 9.44 9.68 -15.62
N ALA A 258 10.00 10.60 -16.39
CA ALA A 258 9.28 11.74 -16.95
C ALA A 258 8.37 11.37 -18.13
N ALA A 259 8.54 10.17 -18.69
CA ALA A 259 7.78 9.70 -19.84
C ALA A 259 6.26 9.69 -19.55
N PRO A 260 5.41 10.11 -20.50
CA PRO A 260 3.95 10.12 -20.32
C PRO A 260 3.36 8.77 -19.95
N GLU A 261 3.95 7.70 -20.46
CA GLU A 261 3.52 6.31 -20.22
C GLU A 261 3.64 5.91 -18.73
N ILE A 262 4.57 6.54 -18.01
CA ILE A 262 4.79 6.30 -16.57
C ILE A 262 3.88 7.17 -15.70
N ALA A 263 3.30 8.23 -16.26
CA ALA A 263 2.51 9.20 -15.48
C ALA A 263 1.36 8.57 -14.69
N SER A 264 0.70 7.54 -15.23
CA SER A 264 -0.39 6.81 -14.57
C SER A 264 0.05 6.00 -13.33
N MET A 265 1.36 5.79 -13.15
CA MET A 265 1.96 5.13 -12.01
C MET A 265 2.49 6.11 -10.96
N MET A 266 2.30 7.42 -11.18
CA MET A 266 2.76 8.52 -10.35
C MET A 266 1.57 9.28 -9.76
N PRO A 267 1.23 9.10 -8.47
CA PRO A 267 0.10 9.80 -7.86
C PRO A 267 0.16 11.32 -8.02
N ASN A 268 1.35 11.91 -7.92
CA ASN A 268 1.55 13.36 -8.09
C ASN A 268 1.36 13.89 -9.53
N ARG A 269 1.21 13.01 -10.53
CA ARG A 269 0.93 13.36 -11.92
C ARG A 269 -0.50 13.09 -12.36
N SER A 270 -1.29 12.47 -11.49
CA SER A 270 -2.70 12.16 -11.71
C SER A 270 -3.58 12.87 -10.68
N ASP A 271 -4.80 13.23 -11.05
CA ASP A 271 -5.74 13.81 -10.13
C ASP A 271 -6.50 12.71 -9.40
N THR A 272 -6.75 12.88 -8.10
CA THR A 272 -7.65 12.01 -7.37
C THR A 272 -9.10 12.25 -7.79
N LYS A 273 -9.91 11.19 -7.75
CA LYS A 273 -11.37 11.29 -7.95
C LYS A 273 -12.14 11.44 -6.64
N ILE A 274 -11.43 11.45 -5.51
CA ILE A 274 -12.01 11.49 -4.17
C ILE A 274 -12.07 12.92 -3.66
N ASP A 275 -13.20 13.28 -3.06
CA ASP A 275 -13.37 14.57 -2.38
C ASP A 275 -12.29 14.74 -1.30
N PRO A 276 -11.54 15.86 -1.28
CA PRO A 276 -10.51 16.12 -0.27
C PRO A 276 -10.99 15.97 1.19
N SER A 277 -12.27 16.25 1.48
CA SER A 277 -12.85 16.08 2.82
C SER A 277 -12.88 14.62 3.30
N LYS A 278 -12.83 13.66 2.39
CA LYS A 278 -12.74 12.21 2.68
C LYS A 278 -11.30 11.71 2.75
N MET A 279 -10.31 12.58 2.65
CA MET A 279 -8.91 12.21 2.57
C MET A 279 -8.10 12.80 3.73
N LEU A 280 -7.18 12.00 4.24
CA LEU A 280 -6.19 12.39 5.23
C LEU A 280 -4.79 12.01 4.74
N VAL A 281 -3.89 12.99 4.71
CA VAL A 281 -2.46 12.75 4.49
C VAL A 281 -1.71 13.01 5.79
N VAL A 282 -0.90 12.05 6.22
CA VAL A 282 -0.01 12.19 7.40
C VAL A 282 1.42 11.97 6.95
N ALA A 283 2.33 12.89 7.28
CA ALA A 283 3.73 12.81 6.90
C ALA A 283 4.66 13.30 8.01
N GLY A 284 5.89 12.81 7.98
CA GLY A 284 6.92 13.22 8.91
C GLY A 284 7.76 14.39 8.38
N ASP A 285 7.95 15.44 9.21
CA ASP A 285 8.81 16.59 8.86
C ASP A 285 10.28 16.18 8.59
N TYR A 286 10.70 15.03 9.12
CA TYR A 286 12.07 14.55 9.10
C TYR A 286 12.25 13.27 8.30
N ASP A 287 11.29 12.94 7.44
CA ASP A 287 11.30 11.72 6.64
C ASP A 287 12.43 11.75 5.60
N GLN A 288 13.35 10.76 5.69
CA GLN A 288 14.50 10.62 4.80
C GLN A 288 14.26 9.58 3.69
N VAL A 289 13.12 8.91 3.72
CA VAL A 289 12.73 7.90 2.73
C VAL A 289 11.78 8.50 1.70
N VAL A 290 10.69 9.08 2.17
CA VAL A 290 9.73 9.82 1.35
C VAL A 290 9.86 11.29 1.68
N SER A 291 10.42 12.07 0.78
CA SER A 291 10.71 13.48 1.06
C SER A 291 9.44 14.27 1.40
N PRO A 292 9.51 15.15 2.41
CA PRO A 292 8.39 16.06 2.71
C PRO A 292 7.92 16.84 1.48
N GLY A 293 8.86 17.25 0.60
CA GLY A 293 8.56 17.97 -0.62
C GLY A 293 7.69 17.18 -1.60
N SER A 294 7.88 15.85 -1.71
CA SER A 294 7.03 15.02 -2.58
C SER A 294 5.60 14.94 -2.06
N VAL A 295 5.44 14.83 -0.73
CA VAL A 295 4.13 14.84 -0.09
C VAL A 295 3.42 16.19 -0.22
N GLU A 296 4.16 17.30 -0.11
CA GLU A 296 3.63 18.64 -0.35
C GLU A 296 3.15 18.83 -1.80
N ARG A 297 3.88 18.32 -2.79
CA ARG A 297 3.47 18.39 -4.20
C ARG A 297 2.18 17.60 -4.43
N LEU A 298 2.06 16.39 -3.88
CA LEU A 298 0.84 15.59 -3.93
C LEU A 298 -0.34 16.33 -3.27
N SER A 299 -0.14 16.81 -2.05
CA SER A 299 -1.12 17.55 -1.27
C SER A 299 -1.64 18.78 -2.01
N ARG A 300 -0.74 19.59 -2.56
CA ARG A 300 -1.07 20.78 -3.33
C ARG A 300 -1.86 20.43 -4.60
N ARG A 301 -1.48 19.38 -5.30
CA ARG A 301 -2.20 18.91 -6.49
C ARG A 301 -3.62 18.48 -6.18
N TRP A 302 -3.80 17.74 -5.07
CA TRP A 302 -5.09 17.15 -4.71
C TRP A 302 -5.96 18.06 -3.82
N GLY A 303 -5.44 19.22 -3.41
CA GLY A 303 -6.14 20.15 -2.53
C GLY A 303 -6.37 19.61 -1.12
N ILE A 304 -5.46 18.76 -0.61
CA ILE A 304 -5.56 18.10 0.70
C ILE A 304 -4.55 18.72 1.65
N GLU A 305 -4.96 19.00 2.89
CA GLU A 305 -4.04 19.44 3.93
C GLU A 305 -3.25 18.26 4.50
N VAL A 306 -1.93 18.42 4.66
CA VAL A 306 -1.06 17.42 5.28
C VAL A 306 -1.01 17.61 6.79
N HIS A 307 -1.30 16.56 7.53
CA HIS A 307 -1.06 16.50 8.96
C HIS A 307 0.42 16.16 9.23
N TRP A 308 1.24 17.21 9.38
CA TRP A 308 2.66 17.08 9.65
C TRP A 308 2.93 16.65 11.09
N VAL A 309 3.86 15.71 11.25
CA VAL A 309 4.30 15.26 12.56
C VAL A 309 5.84 15.24 12.63
N ARG A 310 6.39 15.56 13.80
CA ARG A 310 7.85 15.59 14.02
C ARG A 310 8.44 14.17 14.11
N HIS A 311 8.40 13.46 12.97
CA HIS A 311 8.88 12.09 12.83
C HIS A 311 9.64 11.92 11.51
N GLY A 312 10.56 10.94 11.44
CA GLY A 312 11.07 10.36 10.22
C GLY A 312 10.17 9.19 9.78
N HIS A 313 10.55 8.51 8.72
CA HIS A 313 9.75 7.43 8.12
C HIS A 313 9.44 6.30 9.11
N ILE A 314 10.48 5.77 9.75
CA ILE A 314 10.34 4.64 10.69
C ILE A 314 9.68 5.07 12.00
N SER A 315 10.03 6.24 12.52
CA SER A 315 9.43 6.72 13.77
C SER A 315 7.96 7.11 13.63
N LEU A 316 7.52 7.51 12.44
CA LEU A 316 6.11 7.71 12.14
C LEU A 316 5.32 6.41 12.32
N MET A 317 5.82 5.31 11.77
CA MET A 317 5.20 3.99 11.88
C MET A 317 5.05 3.53 13.34
N LEU A 318 5.98 3.90 14.22
CA LEU A 318 6.01 3.52 15.63
C LEU A 318 5.16 4.43 16.53
N SER A 319 4.70 5.58 16.01
CA SER A 319 4.03 6.60 16.82
C SER A 319 2.54 6.29 17.03
N ARG A 320 2.10 6.36 18.28
CA ARG A 320 0.70 6.12 18.66
C ARG A 320 -0.22 7.32 18.41
N ALA A 321 0.31 8.53 18.43
CA ALA A 321 -0.52 9.72 18.28
C ALA A 321 -1.11 9.85 16.87
N PRO A 322 -0.33 9.75 15.77
CA PRO A 322 -0.86 9.70 14.43
C PRO A 322 -1.84 8.54 14.20
N VAL A 323 -1.59 7.34 14.78
CA VAL A 323 -2.53 6.21 14.69
C VAL A 323 -3.88 6.56 15.27
N ARG A 324 -3.92 7.18 16.46
CA ARG A 324 -5.19 7.61 17.08
C ARG A 324 -5.89 8.68 16.26
N TYR A 325 -5.13 9.66 15.76
CA TYR A 325 -5.67 10.71 14.91
C TYR A 325 -6.31 10.13 13.63
N THR A 326 -5.59 9.25 12.93
CA THR A 326 -6.11 8.58 11.73
C THR A 326 -7.33 7.71 12.03
N ALA A 327 -7.31 6.96 13.12
CA ALA A 327 -8.46 6.13 13.48
C ALA A 327 -9.71 6.97 13.83
N ASN A 328 -9.54 8.14 14.46
CA ASN A 328 -10.64 9.07 14.70
C ASN A 328 -11.19 9.66 13.39
N PHE A 329 -10.32 10.05 12.46
CA PHE A 329 -10.71 10.49 11.12
C PHE A 329 -11.51 9.41 10.39
N LEU A 330 -11.00 8.18 10.35
CA LEU A 330 -11.66 7.05 9.68
C LEU A 330 -13.01 6.73 10.33
N GLU A 331 -13.09 6.74 11.65
CA GLU A 331 -14.34 6.56 12.38
C GLU A 331 -15.36 7.62 11.99
N HIS A 332 -14.98 8.90 12.10
CA HIS A 332 -15.87 10.02 11.75
C HIS A 332 -16.35 9.90 10.30
N THR A 333 -15.45 9.67 9.34
CA THR A 333 -15.77 9.69 7.92
C THR A 333 -16.55 8.45 7.46
N LEU A 334 -16.26 7.27 8.04
CA LEU A 334 -16.93 6.03 7.66
C LEU A 334 -18.29 5.84 8.33
N PHE A 335 -18.59 6.54 9.44
CA PHE A 335 -19.90 6.49 10.10
C PHE A 335 -20.77 7.72 9.84
N ALA A 336 -20.23 8.79 9.20
CA ALA A 336 -21.01 9.94 8.76
C ALA A 336 -22.00 9.56 7.65
#